data_cebb7612efaadeccff514b2bca3065f0
#
_entry.id   cebb7612efaadeccff514b2bca3065f0
#
_cell.length_a   1.000
_cell.length_b   1.000
_cell.length_c   1.000
_cell.angle_alpha   90.00
_cell.angle_beta   90.00
_cell.angle_gamma   90.00
#
_symmetry.space_group_name_H-M   'P 1'
#
loop_
_entity.id
_entity.type
_entity.pdbx_description
1 polymer ?
#
loop_
_entity_poly.entity_id
_entity_poly.type
_entity_poly.pdbx_seq_one_letter_code
_entity_poly.pdbx_strand_id
1 'polypeptide(L)'
;MKLVAVILSFNEELHLARCIASLKGVASEIVVLDCYSTDTTVEIAREHGARVIQRDWVNHATQFNLALTQLDADTDWVLRIDADEVLTPELAEEIKTRLPGIGPEVDGVYCSRRMKFQGRLMRHGGVFPVRVLRLFRHGRGQCENRWMDEHIKVAGP
;
A
#
# COMPACT_ATOMS: atom_id res chain seq x y z
N MET A 1 14.84 8.97 -5.93
CA MET A 1 13.39 8.69 -5.91
C MET A 1 13.04 8.10 -4.56
N LYS A 2 12.12 8.76 -3.85
CA LYS A 2 11.62 8.31 -2.53
C LYS A 2 10.24 7.68 -2.71
N LEU A 3 10.15 6.37 -2.54
CA LEU A 3 8.90 5.62 -2.53
C LEU A 3 8.51 5.34 -1.08
N VAL A 4 7.31 5.73 -0.68
CA VAL A 4 6.75 5.44 0.65
C VAL A 4 5.61 4.44 0.50
N ALA A 5 5.68 3.33 1.24
CA ALA A 5 4.58 2.38 1.35
C ALA A 5 3.66 2.78 2.49
N VAL A 6 2.35 2.81 2.23
CA VAL A 6 1.31 3.11 3.22
C VAL A 6 0.43 1.88 3.41
N ILE A 7 0.32 1.44 4.66
CA ILE A 7 -0.46 0.28 5.09
C ILE A 7 -1.50 0.75 6.10
N LEU A 8 -2.76 0.36 5.91
CA LEU A 8 -3.78 0.46 6.95
C LEU A 8 -3.82 -0.86 7.72
N SER A 9 -3.91 -0.80 9.04
CA SER A 9 -3.95 -2.01 9.88
C SER A 9 -4.96 -1.92 11.01
N PHE A 10 -5.53 -3.09 11.33
CA PHE A 10 -6.30 -3.34 12.55
C PHE A 10 -6.30 -4.83 12.84
N ASN A 11 -5.61 -5.26 13.92
CA ASN A 11 -5.46 -6.66 14.33
C ASN A 11 -4.93 -7.58 13.20
N GLU A 12 -3.76 -7.20 12.66
CA GLU A 12 -3.09 -7.87 11.54
C GLU A 12 -1.78 -8.58 11.96
N GLU A 13 -1.67 -9.01 13.21
CA GLU A 13 -0.45 -9.67 13.74
C GLU A 13 0.00 -10.88 12.92
N LEU A 14 -0.96 -11.61 12.30
CA LEU A 14 -0.66 -12.79 11.47
C LEU A 14 -0.04 -12.44 10.10
N HIS A 15 -0.25 -11.22 9.62
CA HIS A 15 0.03 -10.89 8.22
C HIS A 15 1.06 -9.78 8.06
N LEU A 16 1.07 -8.80 8.95
CA LEU A 16 1.81 -7.56 8.79
C LEU A 16 3.32 -7.77 8.64
N ALA A 17 3.92 -8.70 9.38
CA ALA A 17 5.35 -8.98 9.28
C ALA A 17 5.79 -9.37 7.87
N ARG A 18 5.05 -10.26 7.22
CA ARG A 18 5.36 -10.70 5.84
C ARG A 18 5.10 -9.59 4.81
N CYS A 19 4.07 -8.76 5.03
CA CYS A 19 3.80 -7.59 4.20
C CYS A 19 4.99 -6.64 4.23
N ILE A 20 5.40 -6.19 5.43
CA ILE A 20 6.54 -5.28 5.61
C ILE A 20 7.84 -5.89 5.06
N ALA A 21 8.08 -7.19 5.31
CA ALA A 21 9.28 -7.86 4.79
C ALA A 21 9.35 -7.81 3.26
N SER A 22 8.23 -7.91 2.55
CA SER A 22 8.16 -7.85 1.08
C SER A 22 8.48 -6.46 0.50
N LEU A 23 8.38 -5.42 1.34
CA LEU A 23 8.63 -4.02 0.96
C LEU A 23 10.09 -3.59 1.17
N LYS A 24 10.87 -4.40 1.91
CA LYS A 24 12.28 -4.09 2.19
C LYS A 24 13.10 -4.00 0.89
N GLY A 25 13.86 -2.90 0.77
CA GLY A 25 14.66 -2.63 -0.43
C GLY A 25 13.84 -2.18 -1.65
N VAL A 26 12.54 -1.99 -1.49
CA VAL A 26 11.65 -1.39 -2.50
C VAL A 26 11.18 -0.02 -2.02
N ALA A 27 10.54 0.05 -0.87
CA ALA A 27 10.13 1.30 -0.24
C ALA A 27 11.28 1.89 0.58
N SER A 28 11.46 3.22 0.49
CA SER A 28 12.41 3.98 1.31
C SER A 28 11.91 4.15 2.74
N GLU A 29 10.59 4.18 2.91
CA GLU A 29 9.90 4.30 4.18
C GLU A 29 8.61 3.47 4.15
N ILE A 30 8.23 2.90 5.29
CA ILE A 30 6.97 2.19 5.47
C ILE A 30 6.20 2.89 6.57
N VAL A 31 4.99 3.34 6.26
CA VAL A 31 4.06 3.98 7.19
C VAL A 31 2.89 3.04 7.42
N VAL A 32 2.66 2.69 8.68
CA VAL A 32 1.50 1.90 9.12
C VAL A 32 0.56 2.83 9.87
N LEU A 33 -0.65 3.01 9.34
CA LEU A 33 -1.71 3.70 10.07
C LEU A 33 -2.60 2.64 10.71
N ASP A 34 -2.49 2.56 12.02
CA ASP A 34 -3.15 1.56 12.86
C ASP A 34 -4.37 2.15 13.57
N CYS A 35 -5.44 1.37 13.61
CA CYS A 35 -6.71 1.77 14.22
C CYS A 35 -6.85 1.25 15.66
N TYR A 36 -5.79 1.44 16.47
CA TYR A 36 -5.70 0.95 17.86
C TYR A 36 -5.90 -0.55 17.95
N SER A 37 -5.06 -1.31 17.24
CA SER A 37 -5.00 -2.78 17.36
C SER A 37 -4.81 -3.21 18.80
N THR A 38 -5.47 -4.29 19.17
CA THR A 38 -5.43 -4.87 20.52
C THR A 38 -4.54 -6.11 20.62
N ASP A 39 -4.01 -6.55 19.49
CA ASP A 39 -3.03 -7.64 19.35
C ASP A 39 -1.60 -7.07 19.22
N THR A 40 -0.64 -7.87 18.79
CA THR A 40 0.76 -7.47 18.62
C THR A 40 1.07 -6.74 17.30
N THR A 41 0.07 -6.26 16.57
CA THR A 41 0.24 -5.58 15.27
C THR A 41 1.21 -4.39 15.35
N VAL A 42 1.04 -3.53 16.35
CA VAL A 42 1.84 -2.29 16.49
C VAL A 42 3.30 -2.60 16.83
N GLU A 43 3.53 -3.56 17.72
CA GLU A 43 4.85 -4.06 18.09
C GLU A 43 5.58 -4.61 16.86
N ILE A 44 4.91 -5.47 16.09
CA ILE A 44 5.44 -6.04 14.84
C ILE A 44 5.82 -4.94 13.85
N ALA A 45 4.97 -3.94 13.65
CA ALA A 45 5.26 -2.83 12.74
C ALA A 45 6.55 -2.09 13.14
N ARG A 46 6.69 -1.75 14.43
CA ARG A 46 7.88 -1.04 14.97
C ARG A 46 9.15 -1.88 14.89
N GLU A 47 9.08 -3.15 15.26
CA GLU A 47 10.22 -4.10 15.19
C GLU A 47 10.74 -4.27 13.76
N HIS A 48 9.85 -4.17 12.78
CA HIS A 48 10.22 -4.25 11.36
C HIS A 48 10.62 -2.91 10.75
N GLY A 49 10.68 -1.84 11.57
CA GLY A 49 11.18 -0.52 11.17
C GLY A 49 10.13 0.37 10.49
N ALA A 50 8.85 0.06 10.61
CA ALA A 50 7.79 0.91 10.10
C ALA A 50 7.50 2.07 11.06
N ARG A 51 7.18 3.25 10.49
CA ARG A 51 6.63 4.37 11.25
C ARG A 51 5.14 4.13 11.49
N VAL A 52 4.74 4.06 12.76
CA VAL A 52 3.35 3.80 13.15
C VAL A 52 2.64 5.09 13.52
N ILE A 53 1.46 5.30 12.96
CA ILE A 53 0.52 6.36 13.30
C ILE A 53 -0.75 5.69 13.82
N GLN A 54 -1.22 6.06 15.00
CA GLN A 54 -2.45 5.50 15.56
C GLN A 54 -3.58 6.52 15.53
N ARG A 55 -4.75 6.09 15.10
CA ARG A 55 -5.96 6.91 15.04
C ARG A 55 -7.22 6.05 15.11
N ASP A 56 -8.27 6.60 15.73
CA ASP A 56 -9.60 6.01 15.72
C ASP A 56 -10.11 5.78 14.29
N TRP A 57 -10.78 4.65 14.10
CA TRP A 57 -11.37 4.30 12.83
C TRP A 57 -12.51 5.26 12.44
N VAL A 58 -12.49 5.71 11.20
CA VAL A 58 -13.60 6.46 10.57
C VAL A 58 -14.11 5.69 9.35
N ASN A 59 -13.30 5.60 8.31
CA ASN A 59 -13.48 4.79 7.12
C ASN A 59 -12.15 4.68 6.38
N HIS A 60 -12.04 3.75 5.43
CA HIS A 60 -10.80 3.51 4.68
C HIS A 60 -10.26 4.77 4.00
N ALA A 61 -11.13 5.54 3.32
CA ALA A 61 -10.70 6.73 2.59
C ALA A 61 -10.14 7.81 3.53
N THR A 62 -10.84 8.08 4.64
CA THR A 62 -10.39 9.06 5.64
C THR A 62 -9.07 8.65 6.24
N GLN A 63 -8.91 7.37 6.59
CA GLN A 63 -7.68 6.86 7.18
C GLN A 63 -6.53 6.95 6.18
N PHE A 64 -6.74 6.48 4.95
CA PHE A 64 -5.69 6.50 3.95
C PHE A 64 -5.28 7.94 3.57
N ASN A 65 -6.24 8.82 3.33
CA ASN A 65 -5.98 10.21 3.00
C ASN A 65 -5.29 10.96 4.14
N LEU A 66 -5.60 10.63 5.40
CA LEU A 66 -4.84 11.16 6.53
C LEU A 66 -3.38 10.68 6.50
N ALA A 67 -3.15 9.38 6.26
CA ALA A 67 -1.78 8.88 6.17
C ALA A 67 -0.97 9.63 5.10
N LEU A 68 -1.59 9.97 3.96
CA LEU A 68 -0.95 10.77 2.91
C LEU A 68 -0.50 12.15 3.40
N THR A 69 -1.27 12.80 4.29
CA THR A 69 -0.89 14.13 4.84
C THR A 69 0.27 14.07 5.82
N GLN A 70 0.63 12.88 6.29
CA GLN A 70 1.73 12.66 7.23
C GLN A 70 3.04 12.26 6.54
N LEU A 71 3.04 12.16 5.21
CA LEU A 71 4.23 11.87 4.43
C LEU A 71 5.08 13.13 4.24
N ASP A 72 6.38 12.92 4.13
CA ASP A 72 7.32 14.02 3.90
C ASP A 72 7.09 14.63 2.50
N ALA A 73 7.32 15.93 2.39
CA ALA A 73 7.14 16.68 1.14
C ALA A 73 8.06 16.22 0.00
N ASP A 74 9.18 15.56 0.32
CA ASP A 74 10.12 15.00 -0.65
C ASP A 74 9.75 13.59 -1.14
N THR A 75 8.58 13.07 -0.75
CA THR A 75 8.05 11.81 -1.24
C THR A 75 7.68 11.94 -2.72
N ASP A 76 8.26 11.09 -3.57
CA ASP A 76 7.95 11.07 -5.00
C ASP A 76 6.73 10.20 -5.30
N TRP A 77 6.71 8.99 -4.76
CA TRP A 77 5.69 7.98 -5.02
C TRP A 77 5.13 7.39 -3.74
N VAL A 78 3.86 7.02 -3.79
CA VAL A 78 3.16 6.29 -2.74
C VAL A 78 2.75 4.92 -3.27
N LEU A 79 3.04 3.88 -2.51
CA LEU A 79 2.52 2.53 -2.73
C LEU A 79 1.46 2.25 -1.67
N ARG A 80 0.19 2.09 -2.08
CA ARG A 80 -0.85 1.52 -1.21
C ARG A 80 -0.76 0.00 -1.24
N ILE A 81 -0.66 -0.62 -0.08
CA ILE A 81 -0.70 -2.07 0.07
C ILE A 81 -1.50 -2.43 1.32
N ASP A 82 -2.32 -3.46 1.25
CA ASP A 82 -3.12 -3.91 2.39
C ASP A 82 -2.26 -4.84 3.27
N ALA A 83 -2.52 -4.89 4.58
CA ALA A 83 -1.66 -5.59 5.54
C ALA A 83 -1.53 -7.10 5.28
N ASP A 84 -2.52 -7.70 4.61
CA ASP A 84 -2.55 -9.11 4.22
C ASP A 84 -1.94 -9.39 2.83
N GLU A 85 -1.53 -8.34 2.09
CA GLU A 85 -0.88 -8.43 0.78
C GLU A 85 0.65 -8.50 0.91
N VAL A 86 1.29 -9.03 -0.13
CA VAL A 86 2.76 -9.04 -0.27
C VAL A 86 3.15 -8.72 -1.70
N LEU A 87 4.25 -7.97 -1.87
CA LEU A 87 4.87 -7.85 -3.18
C LEU A 87 5.53 -9.17 -3.57
N THR A 88 5.29 -9.63 -4.79
CA THR A 88 6.11 -10.73 -5.32
C THR A 88 7.51 -10.22 -5.64
N PRO A 89 8.55 -11.10 -5.62
CA PRO A 89 9.91 -10.69 -5.98
C PRO A 89 10.00 -10.06 -7.37
N GLU A 90 9.21 -10.56 -8.33
CA GLU A 90 9.15 -10.02 -9.69
C GLU A 90 8.60 -8.60 -9.73
N LEU A 91 7.50 -8.32 -9.00
CA LEU A 91 6.91 -6.99 -8.92
C LEU A 91 7.84 -6.02 -8.17
N ALA A 92 8.49 -6.50 -7.11
CA ALA A 92 9.47 -5.72 -6.37
C ALA A 92 10.62 -5.26 -7.27
N GLU A 93 11.15 -6.17 -8.10
CA GLU A 93 12.21 -5.84 -9.05
C GLU A 93 11.71 -4.92 -10.18
N GLU A 94 10.50 -5.14 -10.68
CA GLU A 94 9.90 -4.27 -11.69
C GLU A 94 9.71 -2.83 -11.16
N ILE A 95 9.25 -2.67 -9.92
CA ILE A 95 9.13 -1.34 -9.29
C ILE A 95 10.50 -0.66 -9.20
N LYS A 96 11.54 -1.35 -8.71
CA LYS A 96 12.89 -0.78 -8.57
C LYS A 96 13.50 -0.33 -9.90
N THR A 97 13.28 -1.11 -10.94
CA THR A 97 13.94 -0.87 -12.24
C THR A 97 13.15 0.09 -13.14
N ARG A 98 11.81 0.05 -13.12
CA ARG A 98 10.98 0.81 -14.05
C ARG A 98 10.43 2.11 -13.48
N LEU A 99 10.07 2.14 -12.18
CA LEU A 99 9.45 3.32 -11.57
C LEU A 99 10.32 4.58 -11.68
N PRO A 100 11.66 4.53 -11.53
CA PRO A 100 12.50 5.72 -11.68
C PRO A 100 12.49 6.35 -13.08
N GLY A 101 12.18 5.55 -14.11
CA GLY A 101 12.13 6.00 -15.51
C GLY A 101 10.76 6.47 -15.96
N ILE A 102 9.74 6.43 -15.11
CA ILE A 102 8.39 6.91 -15.46
C ILE A 102 8.37 8.43 -15.52
N GLY A 103 7.93 8.97 -16.67
CA GLY A 103 7.86 10.41 -16.92
C GLY A 103 6.87 11.13 -16.01
N PRO A 104 7.01 12.48 -15.92
CA PRO A 104 6.20 13.30 -15.02
C PRO A 104 4.72 13.38 -15.43
N GLU A 105 4.39 12.98 -16.63
CA GLU A 105 3.04 12.94 -17.19
C GLU A 105 2.19 11.78 -16.62
N VAL A 106 2.83 10.76 -16.03
CA VAL A 106 2.13 9.62 -15.45
C VAL A 106 1.93 9.83 -13.96
N ASP A 107 0.69 9.91 -13.53
CA ASP A 107 0.31 10.13 -12.13
C ASP A 107 0.09 8.82 -11.36
N GLY A 108 -0.18 7.70 -12.06
CA GLY A 108 -0.45 6.44 -11.40
C GLY A 108 -0.11 5.18 -12.21
N VAL A 109 0.11 4.08 -11.50
CA VAL A 109 0.46 2.77 -12.08
C VAL A 109 -0.43 1.69 -11.51
N TYR A 110 -1.04 0.92 -12.40
CA TYR A 110 -1.85 -0.23 -12.05
C TYR A 110 -0.98 -1.47 -11.82
N CYS A 111 -1.21 -2.14 -10.70
CA CYS A 111 -0.62 -3.44 -10.39
C CYS A 111 -1.64 -4.56 -10.60
N SER A 112 -1.18 -5.72 -11.05
CA SER A 112 -2.02 -6.92 -11.16
C SER A 112 -2.09 -7.63 -9.81
N ARG A 113 -3.28 -7.66 -9.20
CA ARG A 113 -3.52 -8.36 -7.94
C ARG A 113 -3.77 -9.85 -8.21
N ARG A 114 -3.06 -10.71 -7.48
CA ARG A 114 -3.26 -12.16 -7.47
C ARG A 114 -3.92 -12.56 -6.16
N MET A 115 -5.00 -13.34 -6.24
CA MET A 115 -5.67 -13.86 -5.06
C MET A 115 -5.30 -15.33 -4.84
N LYS A 116 -4.99 -15.68 -3.59
CA LYS A 116 -4.82 -17.06 -3.16
C LYS A 116 -5.98 -17.43 -2.22
N PHE A 117 -6.58 -18.58 -2.47
CA PHE A 117 -7.58 -19.17 -1.59
C PHE A 117 -7.10 -20.56 -1.17
N GLN A 118 -7.02 -20.82 0.12
CA GLN A 118 -6.49 -22.08 0.69
C GLN A 118 -5.14 -22.50 0.05
N GLY A 119 -4.22 -21.52 -0.09
CA GLY A 119 -2.90 -21.74 -0.67
C GLY A 119 -2.84 -21.89 -2.20
N ARG A 120 -3.98 -21.94 -2.89
CA ARG A 120 -4.06 -22.08 -4.36
C ARG A 120 -4.31 -20.73 -5.03
N LEU A 121 -3.56 -20.46 -6.11
CA LEU A 121 -3.77 -19.27 -6.92
C LEU A 121 -5.11 -19.39 -7.68
N MET A 122 -5.99 -18.41 -7.46
CA MET A 122 -7.25 -18.28 -8.18
C MET A 122 -6.99 -17.74 -9.59
N ARG A 123 -7.29 -18.54 -10.62
CA ARG A 123 -7.08 -18.16 -12.03
C ARG A 123 -8.38 -17.99 -12.82
N HIS A 124 -9.52 -18.36 -12.24
CA HIS A 124 -10.83 -18.35 -12.89
C HIS A 124 -11.85 -17.57 -12.05
N GLY A 125 -13.04 -17.33 -12.60
CA GLY A 125 -14.12 -16.64 -11.89
C GLY A 125 -14.01 -15.11 -11.88
N GLY A 126 -13.31 -14.49 -12.84
CA GLY A 126 -13.20 -13.04 -12.94
C GLY A 126 -12.28 -12.39 -11.89
N VAL A 127 -11.57 -13.19 -11.08
CA VAL A 127 -10.69 -12.69 -10.00
C VAL A 127 -9.23 -12.53 -10.44
N PHE A 128 -8.89 -12.83 -11.69
CA PHE A 128 -7.54 -12.67 -12.23
C PHE A 128 -7.58 -12.51 -13.77
N PRO A 129 -6.79 -11.57 -14.33
CA PRO A 129 -6.07 -10.51 -13.64
C PRO A 129 -6.98 -9.36 -13.21
N VAL A 130 -6.94 -8.98 -11.93
CA VAL A 130 -7.57 -7.74 -11.47
C VAL A 130 -6.51 -6.66 -11.37
N ARG A 131 -6.67 -5.59 -12.13
CA ARG A 131 -5.76 -4.44 -12.08
C ARG A 131 -6.26 -3.42 -11.07
N VAL A 132 -5.39 -3.04 -10.14
CA VAL A 132 -5.69 -2.08 -9.07
C VAL A 132 -4.65 -0.97 -9.13
N LEU A 133 -5.08 0.27 -9.03
CA LEU A 133 -4.18 1.41 -8.91
C LEU A 133 -3.54 1.37 -7.51
N ARG A 134 -2.25 1.03 -7.45
CA ARG A 134 -1.52 0.85 -6.19
C ARG A 134 -0.36 1.82 -6.02
N LEU A 135 0.24 2.27 -7.12
CA LEU A 135 1.33 3.25 -7.11
C LEU A 135 0.83 4.55 -7.71
N PHE A 136 1.13 5.67 -7.06
CA PHE A 136 0.77 7.00 -7.57
C PHE A 136 1.72 8.06 -7.03
N ARG A 137 1.84 9.19 -7.76
CA ARG A 137 2.67 10.30 -7.32
C ARG A 137 2.09 10.97 -6.08
N HIS A 138 2.95 11.25 -5.10
CA HIS A 138 2.55 12.00 -3.92
C HIS A 138 1.94 13.34 -4.31
N GLY A 139 0.81 13.70 -3.69
CA GLY A 139 0.06 14.91 -4.01
C GLY A 139 -0.81 14.84 -5.28
N ARG A 140 -0.75 13.72 -6.06
CA ARG A 140 -1.54 13.55 -7.28
C ARG A 140 -2.65 12.52 -7.16
N GLY A 141 -2.67 11.72 -6.08
CA GLY A 141 -3.67 10.68 -5.85
C GLY A 141 -4.30 10.79 -4.47
N GLN A 142 -5.55 10.37 -4.38
CA GLN A 142 -6.29 10.27 -3.13
C GLN A 142 -7.28 9.10 -3.19
N CYS A 143 -7.65 8.59 -2.03
CA CYS A 143 -8.69 7.58 -1.91
C CYS A 143 -10.05 8.26 -1.98
N GLU A 144 -10.93 7.77 -2.88
CA GLU A 144 -12.29 8.29 -2.97
C GLU A 144 -13.13 7.91 -1.74
N ASN A 145 -13.97 8.85 -1.27
CA ASN A 145 -14.84 8.59 -0.12
C ASN A 145 -16.08 7.83 -0.58
N ARG A 146 -16.03 6.50 -0.50
CA ARG A 146 -17.14 5.57 -0.76
C ARG A 146 -17.33 4.62 0.42
N TRP A 147 -18.52 4.07 0.54
CA TRP A 147 -18.81 3.10 1.59
C TRP A 147 -18.19 1.72 1.35
N MET A 148 -17.99 1.35 0.09
CA MET A 148 -17.39 0.08 -0.33
C MET A 148 -16.65 0.28 -1.66
N ASP A 149 -15.64 -0.56 -1.92
CA ASP A 149 -14.80 -0.54 -3.13
C ASP A 149 -14.13 0.83 -3.37
N GLU A 150 -13.48 1.35 -2.33
CA GLU A 150 -12.74 2.61 -2.43
C GLU A 150 -11.51 2.43 -3.34
N HIS A 151 -11.42 3.28 -4.34
CA HIS A 151 -10.32 3.30 -5.28
C HIS A 151 -9.43 4.53 -5.07
N ILE A 152 -8.15 4.36 -5.35
CA ILE A 152 -7.28 5.51 -5.55
C ILE A 152 -7.67 6.17 -6.88
N LYS A 153 -7.86 7.49 -6.85
CA LYS A 153 -8.06 8.32 -8.03
C LYS A 153 -6.90 9.26 -8.20
N VAL A 154 -6.44 9.37 -9.42
CA VAL A 154 -5.43 10.34 -9.86
C VAL A 154 -6.05 11.28 -10.88
N ALA A 155 -5.51 12.49 -11.00
CA ALA A 155 -6.05 13.50 -11.93
C ALA A 155 -5.59 13.27 -13.37
N GLY A 156 -4.44 12.63 -13.56
CA GLY A 156 -3.82 12.35 -14.87
C GLY A 156 -3.74 10.86 -15.18
N PRO A 157 -3.10 10.50 -16.29
CA PRO A 157 -2.84 9.12 -16.66
C PRO A 157 -1.90 8.38 -15.70
#